data_1ad7b67bda8e5dfd933da18b75e57e33
#
_entry.id   1ad7b67bda8e5dfd933da18b75e57e33
#
_cell.length_a   1.000
_cell.length_b   1.000
_cell.length_c   1.000
_cell.angle_alpha   90.00
_cell.angle_beta   90.00
_cell.angle_gamma   90.00
#
_symmetry.space_group_name_H-M   'P 1'
#
loop_
_entity.id
_entity.type
_entity.pdbx_description
1 polymer ?
#
loop_
_entity_poly.entity_id
_entity_poly.type
_entity_poly.pdbx_seq_one_letter_code
_entity_poly.pdbx_strand_id
1 'polypeptide(L)'
;MIDQYIRQYGKRLYGLCLTLCADPYEAEDLYQETWLKALKNLSRYDPAREFEPWLTKICVNTYRNTLRRIARSPLLAFRDTA
;
A
#
# COMPACT_ATOMS: atom_id res chain seq x y z
N MET A 1 -4.25 -11.15 15.76
CA MET A 1 -4.98 -9.89 15.61
C MET A 1 -4.98 -9.37 14.18
N ILE A 2 -3.81 -9.11 13.59
CA ILE A 2 -3.74 -8.64 12.20
C ILE A 2 -4.29 -9.66 11.20
N ASP A 3 -4.19 -10.95 11.51
CA ASP A 3 -4.66 -12.03 10.62
C ASP A 3 -6.13 -11.92 10.29
N GLN A 4 -6.96 -11.51 11.25
CA GLN A 4 -8.40 -11.33 11.03
C GLN A 4 -8.66 -10.21 10.02
N TYR A 5 -7.91 -9.13 10.11
CA TYR A 5 -8.04 -8.01 9.19
C TYR A 5 -7.58 -8.39 7.78
N ILE A 6 -6.50 -9.17 7.68
CA ILE A 6 -6.01 -9.65 6.40
C ILE A 6 -7.06 -10.54 5.73
N ARG A 7 -7.70 -11.45 6.47
CA ARG A 7 -8.75 -12.31 5.94
C ARG A 7 -9.96 -11.51 5.47
N GLN A 8 -10.33 -10.48 6.23
CA GLN A 8 -11.52 -9.69 5.94
C GLN A 8 -11.31 -8.68 4.82
N TYR A 9 -10.16 -8.02 4.78
CA TYR A 9 -9.90 -6.90 3.88
C TYR A 9 -8.84 -7.16 2.82
N GLY A 10 -8.17 -8.30 2.88
CA GLY A 10 -7.04 -8.59 1.99
C GLY A 10 -7.39 -8.51 0.52
N LYS A 11 -8.49 -9.12 0.10
CA LYS A 11 -8.89 -9.11 -1.30
C LYS A 11 -9.21 -7.70 -1.81
N ARG A 12 -9.88 -6.91 -1.00
CA ARG A 12 -10.20 -5.52 -1.33
C ARG A 12 -8.95 -4.67 -1.43
N LEU A 13 -8.04 -4.86 -0.49
CA LEU A 13 -6.78 -4.14 -0.52
C LEU A 13 -5.96 -4.50 -1.75
N TYR A 14 -5.89 -5.79 -2.07
CA TYR A 14 -5.16 -6.22 -3.27
C TYR A 14 -5.78 -5.64 -4.54
N GLY A 15 -7.11 -5.61 -4.62
CA GLY A 15 -7.82 -4.96 -5.73
C GLY A 15 -7.46 -3.49 -5.87
N LEU A 16 -7.37 -2.77 -4.74
CA LEU A 16 -6.93 -1.37 -4.76
C LEU A 16 -5.50 -1.25 -5.25
N CYS A 17 -4.60 -2.12 -4.79
CA CYS A 17 -3.21 -2.11 -5.25
C CYS A 17 -3.10 -2.35 -6.76
N LEU A 18 -3.89 -3.27 -7.29
CA LEU A 18 -3.94 -3.52 -8.74
C LEU A 18 -4.50 -2.34 -9.52
N THR A 19 -5.40 -1.57 -8.92
CA THR A 19 -5.95 -0.37 -9.53
C THR A 19 -4.91 0.75 -9.57
N LEU A 20 -4.13 0.90 -8.50
CA LEU A 20 -3.12 1.95 -8.39
C LEU A 20 -1.86 1.65 -9.20
N CYS A 21 -1.45 0.39 -9.27
CA CYS A 21 -0.22 -0.03 -9.92
C CYS A 21 -0.52 -0.70 -11.27
N ALA A 22 0.22 -0.34 -12.30
CA ALA A 22 0.05 -0.93 -13.63
C ALA A 22 0.60 -2.35 -13.71
N ASP A 23 1.55 -2.70 -12.84
CA ASP A 23 2.27 -3.97 -12.84
C ASP A 23 1.85 -4.80 -11.63
N PRO A 24 1.48 -6.09 -11.82
CA PRO A 24 1.13 -6.96 -10.70
C PRO A 24 2.24 -7.12 -9.65
N TYR A 25 3.50 -7.07 -10.05
CA TYR A 25 4.61 -7.15 -9.10
C TYR A 25 4.66 -5.92 -8.20
N GLU A 26 4.45 -4.74 -8.78
CA GLU A 26 4.37 -3.51 -7.98
C GLU A 26 3.16 -3.52 -7.06
N ALA A 27 2.03 -4.04 -7.53
CA ALA A 27 0.83 -4.17 -6.72
C ALA A 27 1.06 -5.08 -5.53
N GLU A 28 1.76 -6.19 -5.72
CA GLU A 28 2.08 -7.12 -4.63
C GLU A 28 3.02 -6.47 -3.62
N ASP A 29 4.03 -5.74 -4.08
CA ASP A 29 4.93 -5.01 -3.18
C ASP A 29 4.17 -3.98 -2.36
N LEU A 30 3.27 -3.23 -3.00
CA LEU A 30 2.43 -2.25 -2.32
C LEU A 30 1.54 -2.92 -1.28
N TYR A 31 0.95 -4.05 -1.64
CA TYR A 31 0.10 -4.85 -0.75
C TYR A 31 0.86 -5.26 0.50
N GLN A 32 2.04 -5.85 0.34
CA GLN A 32 2.85 -6.30 1.46
C GLN A 32 3.31 -5.13 2.34
N GLU A 33 3.77 -4.06 1.72
CA GLU A 33 4.25 -2.89 2.45
C GLU A 33 3.11 -2.22 3.23
N THR A 34 1.91 -2.18 2.66
CA THR A 34 0.72 -1.64 3.33
C THR A 34 0.43 -2.42 4.60
N TRP A 35 0.44 -3.76 4.53
CA TRP A 35 0.19 -4.58 5.71
C TRP A 35 1.29 -4.44 6.75
N LEU A 36 2.55 -4.32 6.35
CA LEU A 36 3.64 -4.10 7.28
C LEU A 36 3.46 -2.78 8.04
N LYS A 37 3.08 -1.73 7.34
CA LYS A 37 2.81 -0.43 7.96
C LYS A 37 1.58 -0.47 8.86
N ALA A 38 0.54 -1.17 8.43
CA ALA A 38 -0.65 -1.37 9.26
C ALA A 38 -0.29 -2.10 10.55
N LEU A 39 0.53 -3.14 10.47
CA LEU A 39 0.98 -3.88 11.65
C LEU A 39 1.78 -2.99 12.59
N LYS A 40 2.71 -2.20 12.08
CA LYS A 40 3.52 -1.28 12.88
C LYS A 40 2.67 -0.22 13.57
N ASN A 41 1.59 0.21 12.96
CA ASN A 41 0.74 1.28 13.46
C ASN A 41 -0.57 0.79 14.07
N LEU A 42 -0.72 -0.51 14.23
CA LEU A 42 -1.95 -1.09 14.74
C LEU A 42 -2.31 -0.59 16.14
N SER A 43 -1.31 -0.32 16.97
CA SER A 43 -1.50 0.24 18.32
C SER A 43 -2.10 1.64 18.29
N ARG A 44 -1.96 2.36 17.18
CA ARG A 44 -2.50 3.71 17.00
C ARG A 44 -3.89 3.70 16.36
N TYR A 45 -4.29 2.55 15.85
CA TYR A 45 -5.62 2.41 15.27
C TYR A 45 -6.67 2.44 16.38
N ASP A 46 -7.69 3.29 16.22
CA ASP A 46 -8.81 3.38 17.14
C ASP A 46 -9.86 2.33 16.76
N PRO A 47 -10.09 1.30 17.62
CA PRO A 47 -11.07 0.26 17.32
C PRO A 47 -12.51 0.77 17.17
N ALA A 48 -12.81 1.97 17.65
CA ALA A 48 -14.12 2.59 17.48
C ALA A 48 -14.37 3.07 16.06
N ARG A 49 -13.32 3.17 15.24
CA ARG A 49 -13.41 3.61 13.85
C ARG A 49 -13.35 2.41 12.90
N GLU A 50 -13.91 2.58 11.71
CA GLU A 50 -13.85 1.54 10.70
C GLU A 50 -12.41 1.30 10.25
N PHE A 51 -12.06 0.04 10.07
CA PHE A 51 -10.70 -0.37 9.73
C PHE A 51 -10.35 -0.05 8.27
N GLU A 52 -11.28 -0.27 7.34
CA GLU A 52 -10.99 -0.16 5.91
C GLU A 52 -10.54 1.24 5.49
N PRO A 53 -11.20 2.35 5.90
CA PRO A 53 -10.71 3.68 5.57
C PRO A 53 -9.32 3.97 6.10
N TRP A 54 -9.01 3.48 7.30
CA TRP A 54 -7.69 3.62 7.90
C TRP A 54 -6.63 2.88 7.10
N LEU A 55 -6.93 1.64 6.70
CA LEU A 55 -6.05 0.81 5.88
C LEU A 55 -5.84 1.42 4.49
N THR A 56 -6.91 1.90 3.87
CA THR A 56 -6.85 2.55 2.56
C THR A 56 -5.95 3.78 2.58
N LYS A 57 -6.03 4.57 3.64
CA LYS A 57 -5.17 5.74 3.79
C LYS A 57 -3.70 5.35 3.86
N ILE A 58 -3.37 4.29 4.59
CA ILE A 58 -2.01 3.76 4.65
C ILE A 58 -1.55 3.35 3.26
N CYS A 59 -2.39 2.63 2.52
CA CYS A 59 -2.08 2.16 1.18
C CYS A 59 -1.80 3.31 0.22
N VAL A 60 -2.69 4.30 0.18
CA VAL A 60 -2.54 5.45 -0.73
C VAL A 60 -1.29 6.27 -0.38
N ASN A 61 -1.04 6.48 0.90
CA ASN A 61 0.15 7.20 1.34
C ASN A 61 1.44 6.45 0.97
N THR A 62 1.43 5.13 1.14
CA THR A 62 2.56 4.28 0.76
C THR A 62 2.82 4.36 -0.75
N TYR A 63 1.76 4.29 -1.54
CA TYR A 63 1.85 4.42 -3.00
C TYR A 63 2.44 5.77 -3.40
N ARG A 64 1.96 6.86 -2.81
CA ARG A 64 2.49 8.20 -3.09
C ARG A 64 3.97 8.32 -2.75
N ASN A 65 4.38 7.75 -1.62
CA ASN A 65 5.78 7.76 -1.21
C ASN A 65 6.65 6.97 -2.19
N THR A 66 6.14 5.84 -2.67
CA THR A 66 6.83 5.04 -3.68
C THR A 66 7.01 5.82 -4.97
N LEU A 67 5.97 6.50 -5.45
CA LEU A 67 6.04 7.34 -6.64
C LEU A 67 7.06 8.46 -6.49
N ARG A 68 7.14 9.09 -5.33
CA ARG A 68 8.12 10.14 -5.07
C ARG A 68 9.54 9.61 -5.14
N ARG A 69 9.78 8.42 -4.56
CA ARG A 69 11.10 7.77 -4.64
C ARG A 69 11.49 7.46 -6.08
N ILE A 70 10.54 6.94 -6.84
CA ILE A 70 10.72 6.61 -8.24
C ILE A 70 11.05 7.87 -9.05
N ALA A 71 10.32 8.94 -8.84
CA ALA A 71 10.51 10.21 -9.55
C ALA A 71 11.89 10.83 -9.27
N ARG A 72 12.50 10.52 -8.12
CA ARG A 72 13.81 11.02 -7.74
C ARG A 72 14.95 10.08 -8.15
N SER A 73 14.64 8.90 -8.66
CA SER A 73 15.65 7.90 -9.01
C SER A 73 16.28 8.24 -10.37
N PRO A 74 17.61 8.35 -10.47
CA PRO A 74 18.28 8.56 -11.76
C PRO A 74 18.04 7.44 -12.75
N LEU A 75 17.88 6.20 -12.26
CA LEU A 75 17.63 5.04 -13.11
C LEU A 75 16.31 5.15 -13.85
N LEU A 76 15.31 5.76 -13.23
CA LEU A 76 13.99 5.93 -13.85
C LEU A 76 13.97 7.07 -14.84
N ALA A 77 14.77 8.09 -14.65
CA ALA A 77 14.96 9.14 -15.64
C ALA A 77 15.51 8.56 -16.95
N PHE A 78 16.42 7.58 -16.86
CA PHE A 78 16.91 6.88 -18.04
C PHE A 78 15.83 6.04 -18.72
N ARG A 79 14.95 5.42 -17.97
CA ARG A 79 13.86 4.63 -18.52
C ARG A 79 12.86 5.49 -19.28
N ASP A 80 12.56 6.65 -18.76
CA ASP A 80 11.60 7.56 -19.37
C ASP A 80 12.08 8.16 -20.68
N THR A 81 13.40 8.18 -20.89
CA THR A 81 14.00 8.72 -22.11
C THR A 81 14.23 7.66 -23.18
N ALA A 82 14.05 6.42 -22.83
CA ALA A 82 14.21 5.31 -23.77
C ALA A 82 12.89 5.01 -24.47
#